data_2352d5bc5d95c268182ef74a2e35befe
#
_entry.id   2352d5bc5d95c268182ef74a2e35befe
#
_cell.length_a   1.000
_cell.length_b   1.000
_cell.length_c   1.000
_cell.angle_alpha   90.00
_cell.angle_beta   90.00
_cell.angle_gamma   90.00
#
_symmetry.space_group_name_H-M   'P 1'
#
loop_
_entity.id
_entity.type
_entity.pdbx_description
1 polymer ?
#
loop_
_entity_poly.entity_id
_entity_poly.type
_entity_poly.pdbx_seq_one_letter_code
_entity_poly.pdbx_strand_id
1 'polypeptide(L)'
;MAGRFSQQNQRVRPSSKEDQVVQKAREHFERTLVPVKGQLAGSVAALEHPRHDEAANYGEIFLRDNVPVMLYLLTQKRFDIVRQFLSICLDLQSTTYQTRGVFPTSFCLLYTSDAADD
;
A
#
# COMPACT_ATOMS: atom_id res chain seq x y z
N MET A 1 34.78 12.79 -10.14
CA MET A 1 34.17 14.00 -10.70
C MET A 1 32.67 13.84 -10.81
N ALA A 2 32.19 12.69 -11.17
CA ALA A 2 30.74 12.46 -11.30
C ALA A 2 30.00 12.67 -9.98
N GLY A 3 30.60 12.28 -8.86
CA GLY A 3 29.96 12.47 -7.55
C GLY A 3 29.83 13.92 -7.18
N ARG A 4 30.81 14.74 -7.52
CA ARG A 4 30.73 16.17 -7.26
C ARG A 4 29.60 16.82 -8.05
N PHE A 5 29.44 16.39 -9.28
CA PHE A 5 28.39 16.91 -10.15
C PHE A 5 27.00 16.60 -9.57
N SER A 6 26.80 15.39 -9.10
CA SER A 6 25.54 14.99 -8.49
C SER A 6 25.23 15.80 -7.23
N GLN A 7 26.24 16.05 -6.42
CA GLN A 7 26.07 16.82 -5.21
C GLN A 7 25.66 18.26 -5.50
N GLN A 8 26.21 18.86 -6.53
CA GLN A 8 25.82 20.19 -6.93
C GLN A 8 24.35 20.26 -7.30
N ASN A 9 23.87 19.29 -8.05
CA ASN A 9 22.47 19.26 -8.43
C ASN A 9 21.55 19.18 -7.23
N GLN A 10 21.93 18.44 -6.22
CA GLN A 10 21.10 18.28 -5.04
C GLN A 10 21.07 19.53 -4.17
N ARG A 11 22.15 20.28 -4.12
CA ARG A 11 22.24 21.42 -3.23
C ARG A 11 21.69 22.71 -3.83
N VAL A 12 21.78 22.87 -5.11
CA VAL A 12 21.51 24.15 -5.75
C VAL A 12 20.02 24.39 -5.96
N ARG A 13 19.25 23.34 -6.00
CA ARG A 13 17.84 23.47 -6.36
C ARG A 13 16.96 23.71 -5.15
N PRO A 14 16.40 24.91 -4.99
CA PRO A 14 15.44 25.15 -3.92
C PRO A 14 14.11 24.43 -4.22
N SER A 15 13.37 24.13 -3.16
CA SER A 15 12.06 23.49 -3.31
C SER A 15 11.08 24.44 -3.97
N SER A 16 10.50 24.01 -5.07
CA SER A 16 9.41 24.74 -5.72
C SER A 16 8.09 24.39 -5.06
N LYS A 17 7.02 25.10 -5.44
CA LYS A 17 5.69 24.76 -4.96
C LYS A 17 5.30 23.35 -5.40
N GLU A 18 5.69 22.97 -6.61
CA GLU A 18 5.44 21.63 -7.11
C GLU A 18 6.13 20.59 -6.26
N ASP A 19 7.39 20.82 -5.90
CA ASP A 19 8.14 19.91 -5.04
C ASP A 19 7.48 19.78 -3.68
N GLN A 20 6.95 20.88 -3.14
CA GLN A 20 6.26 20.87 -1.85
C GLN A 20 4.97 20.05 -1.92
N VAL A 21 4.22 20.19 -3.01
CA VAL A 21 2.99 19.42 -3.20
C VAL A 21 3.30 17.93 -3.31
N VAL A 22 4.32 17.60 -4.08
CA VAL A 22 4.74 16.19 -4.23
C VAL A 22 5.17 15.62 -2.89
N GLN A 23 5.93 16.40 -2.11
CA GLN A 23 6.40 15.93 -0.81
C GLN A 23 5.22 15.68 0.14
N LYS A 24 4.24 16.58 0.16
CA LYS A 24 3.06 16.39 0.99
C LYS A 24 2.26 15.18 0.53
N ALA A 25 2.15 14.98 -0.78
CA ALA A 25 1.45 13.82 -1.31
C ALA A 25 2.13 12.52 -0.87
N ARG A 26 3.46 12.50 -0.87
CA ARG A 26 4.20 11.32 -0.41
C ARG A 26 3.96 11.06 1.07
N GLU A 27 3.96 12.11 1.88
CA GLU A 27 3.70 11.98 3.31
C GLU A 27 2.30 11.44 3.58
N HIS A 28 1.30 11.95 2.86
CA HIS A 28 -0.05 11.45 2.97
C HIS A 28 -0.15 9.99 2.53
N PHE A 29 0.49 9.68 1.42
CA PHE A 29 0.48 8.31 0.92
C PHE A 29 1.08 7.35 1.94
N GLU A 30 2.21 7.70 2.55
CA GLU A 30 2.85 6.84 3.56
C GLU A 30 1.91 6.59 4.73
N ARG A 31 1.10 7.56 5.11
CA ARG A 31 0.17 7.38 6.21
C ARG A 31 -1.00 6.46 5.86
N THR A 32 -1.27 6.25 4.58
CA THR A 32 -2.33 5.32 4.17
C THR A 32 -1.86 3.88 4.14
N LEU A 33 -0.56 3.64 4.22
CA LEU A 33 -0.03 2.29 4.22
C LEU A 33 -0.27 1.66 5.59
N VAL A 34 -0.82 0.46 5.59
CA VAL A 34 -1.22 -0.21 6.82
C VAL A 34 -0.65 -1.63 6.87
N PRO A 35 -0.36 -2.11 8.09
CA PRO A 35 0.22 -3.44 8.24
C PRO A 35 -0.86 -4.52 8.37
N VAL A 36 -0.48 -5.72 7.94
CA VAL A 36 -1.18 -6.94 8.26
C VAL A 36 -0.12 -7.88 8.81
N LYS A 37 -0.36 -8.41 9.99
CA LYS A 37 0.61 -9.28 10.68
C LYS A 37 1.97 -8.61 10.86
N GLY A 38 1.95 -7.32 11.16
CA GLY A 38 3.18 -6.61 11.48
C GLY A 38 3.99 -6.15 10.27
N GLN A 39 3.54 -6.42 9.05
CA GLN A 39 4.23 -6.03 7.82
C GLN A 39 3.29 -5.18 6.96
N LEU A 40 3.77 -4.04 6.48
CA LEU A 40 2.96 -3.19 5.60
C LEU A 40 2.48 -4.02 4.41
N ALA A 41 1.18 -3.90 4.12
CA ALA A 41 0.54 -4.76 3.14
C ALA A 41 -0.24 -4.02 2.06
N GLY A 42 -0.49 -2.74 2.22
CA GLY A 42 -1.23 -2.00 1.22
C GLY A 42 -1.74 -0.68 1.77
N SER A 43 -2.52 0.00 0.96
CA SER A 43 -3.04 1.32 1.25
C SER A 43 -4.56 1.27 1.47
N VAL A 44 -5.04 2.04 2.44
CA VAL A 44 -6.46 2.18 2.72
C VAL A 44 -6.93 3.59 2.39
N ALA A 45 -8.24 3.73 2.12
CA ALA A 45 -8.76 4.95 1.55
C ALA A 45 -8.84 6.11 2.54
N ALA A 46 -9.13 5.86 3.81
CA ALA A 46 -9.42 6.96 4.73
C ALA A 46 -8.98 6.63 6.15
N LEU A 47 -7.70 6.43 6.32
CA LEU A 47 -7.18 6.08 7.63
C LEU A 47 -7.17 7.26 8.59
N GLU A 48 -7.08 8.49 8.09
CA GLU A 48 -6.86 9.67 8.93
C GLU A 48 -8.09 10.07 9.74
N HIS A 49 -9.27 9.62 9.33
CA HIS A 49 -10.51 10.01 10.00
C HIS A 49 -11.35 8.77 10.34
N PRO A 50 -10.84 7.93 11.26
CA PRO A 50 -11.56 6.69 11.58
C PRO A 50 -12.79 7.00 12.40
N ARG A 51 -13.94 6.96 11.78
CA ARG A 51 -15.21 6.93 12.50
C ARG A 51 -15.63 5.48 12.61
N HIS A 52 -16.25 5.13 13.72
CA HIS A 52 -16.59 3.74 14.00
C HIS A 52 -17.40 3.09 12.89
N ASP A 53 -18.36 3.80 12.37
CA ASP A 53 -19.23 3.28 11.31
C ASP A 53 -18.54 3.28 9.95
N GLU A 54 -17.60 4.17 9.72
CA GLU A 54 -16.86 4.24 8.48
C GLU A 54 -15.64 3.33 8.48
N ALA A 55 -15.08 3.05 9.64
CA ALA A 55 -13.89 2.24 9.76
C ALA A 55 -14.06 0.86 9.14
N ALA A 56 -15.27 0.31 9.19
CA ALA A 56 -15.54 -0.99 8.60
C ALA A 56 -15.36 -0.98 7.09
N ASN A 57 -15.65 0.15 6.44
CA ASN A 57 -15.54 0.27 5.00
C ASN A 57 -14.16 0.75 4.54
N TYR A 58 -13.56 1.67 5.29
CA TYR A 58 -12.30 2.30 4.87
C TYR A 58 -11.07 1.64 5.47
N GLY A 59 -11.27 0.72 6.40
CA GLY A 59 -10.19 -0.06 6.98
C GLY A 59 -9.80 -1.28 6.17
N GLU A 60 -10.39 -1.47 4.98
CA GLU A 60 -10.07 -2.60 4.13
C GLU A 60 -9.12 -2.19 3.02
N ILE A 61 -8.28 -3.13 2.64
CA ILE A 61 -7.36 -2.96 1.51
C ILE A 61 -8.06 -3.53 0.28
N PHE A 62 -8.47 -2.65 -0.63
CA PHE A 62 -9.16 -3.06 -1.86
C PHE A 62 -8.14 -3.42 -2.93
N LEU A 63 -8.30 -4.60 -3.51
CA LEU A 63 -7.32 -5.11 -4.46
C LEU A 63 -7.16 -4.22 -5.68
N ARG A 64 -8.28 -3.87 -6.31
CA ARG A 64 -8.21 -3.07 -7.53
C ARG A 64 -7.58 -1.71 -7.28
N ASP A 65 -7.92 -1.08 -6.17
CA ASP A 65 -7.39 0.24 -5.82
C ASP A 65 -5.90 0.18 -5.53
N ASN A 66 -5.42 -0.97 -5.06
CA ASN A 66 -4.02 -1.13 -4.69
C ASN A 66 -3.12 -1.56 -5.85
N VAL A 67 -3.67 -1.86 -7.03
CA VAL A 67 -2.82 -2.20 -8.18
C VAL A 67 -1.89 -1.04 -8.55
N PRO A 68 -2.39 0.19 -8.77
CA PRO A 68 -1.48 1.30 -9.05
C PRO A 68 -0.58 1.62 -7.86
N VAL A 69 -1.06 1.41 -6.63
CA VAL A 69 -0.23 1.59 -5.43
C VAL A 69 0.97 0.64 -5.48
N MET A 70 0.72 -0.62 -5.79
CA MET A 70 1.81 -1.61 -5.88
C MET A 70 2.77 -1.29 -7.00
N LEU A 71 2.28 -0.81 -8.14
CA LEU A 71 3.14 -0.40 -9.24
C LEU A 71 4.04 0.76 -8.81
N TYR A 72 3.48 1.73 -8.11
CA TYR A 72 4.28 2.84 -7.60
C TYR A 72 5.34 2.34 -6.60
N LEU A 73 4.95 1.46 -5.68
CA LEU A 73 5.88 0.93 -4.69
C LEU A 73 7.01 0.13 -5.34
N LEU A 74 6.73 -0.55 -6.44
CA LEU A 74 7.79 -1.23 -7.20
C LEU A 74 8.81 -0.23 -7.73
N THR A 75 8.37 0.93 -8.21
CA THR A 75 9.31 1.96 -8.69
C THR A 75 10.14 2.53 -7.55
N GLN A 76 9.61 2.50 -6.33
CA GLN A 76 10.31 2.96 -5.13
C GLN A 76 11.13 1.85 -4.48
N LYS A 77 11.16 0.67 -5.08
CA LYS A 77 11.88 -0.49 -4.57
C LYS A 77 11.39 -0.96 -3.20
N ARG A 78 10.11 -0.71 -2.91
CA ARG A 78 9.47 -1.16 -1.67
C ARG A 78 8.88 -2.55 -1.90
N PHE A 79 9.77 -3.52 -2.15
CA PHE A 79 9.39 -4.87 -2.54
C PHE A 79 8.73 -5.66 -1.41
N ASP A 80 9.08 -5.34 -0.19
CA ASP A 80 8.53 -6.01 0.99
C ASP A 80 7.01 -5.82 1.09
N ILE A 81 6.55 -4.60 0.81
CA ILE A 81 5.11 -4.31 0.84
C ILE A 81 4.38 -5.05 -0.27
N VAL A 82 4.95 -5.01 -1.47
CA VAL A 82 4.36 -5.68 -2.62
C VAL A 82 4.29 -7.19 -2.38
N ARG A 83 5.34 -7.76 -1.81
CA ARG A 83 5.36 -9.18 -1.49
C ARG A 83 4.28 -9.55 -0.50
N GLN A 84 4.12 -8.73 0.56
CA GLN A 84 3.11 -9.01 1.57
C GLN A 84 1.70 -8.92 0.98
N PHE A 85 1.45 -7.89 0.17
CA PHE A 85 0.16 -7.74 -0.51
C PHE A 85 -0.16 -8.96 -1.37
N LEU A 86 0.79 -9.36 -2.22
CA LEU A 86 0.59 -10.50 -3.11
C LEU A 86 0.41 -11.80 -2.34
N SER A 87 1.17 -11.98 -1.27
CA SER A 87 1.06 -13.19 -0.45
C SER A 87 -0.34 -13.31 0.15
N ILE A 88 -0.87 -12.20 0.66
CA ILE A 88 -2.22 -12.22 1.23
C ILE A 88 -3.25 -12.50 0.15
N CYS A 89 -3.11 -11.87 -1.02
CA CYS A 89 -4.04 -12.11 -2.11
C CYS A 89 -4.07 -13.58 -2.51
N LEU A 90 -2.89 -14.21 -2.59
CA LEU A 90 -2.81 -15.62 -2.93
C LEU A 90 -3.41 -16.51 -1.86
N ASP A 91 -3.21 -16.16 -0.58
CA ASP A 91 -3.81 -16.91 0.52
C ASP A 91 -5.33 -16.85 0.49
N LEU A 92 -5.88 -15.74 0.04
CA LEU A 92 -7.32 -15.52 0.02
C LEU A 92 -7.97 -15.90 -1.31
N GLN A 93 -7.18 -16.36 -2.26
CA GLN A 93 -7.73 -16.80 -3.55
C GLN A 93 -8.69 -17.96 -3.33
N SER A 94 -9.85 -17.90 -3.98
CA SER A 94 -10.88 -18.91 -3.76
C SER A 94 -10.43 -20.28 -4.26
N THR A 95 -10.74 -21.29 -3.45
CA THR A 95 -10.46 -22.70 -3.79
C THR A 95 -11.74 -23.49 -4.01
N THR A 96 -12.90 -22.87 -3.90
CA THR A 96 -14.15 -23.59 -4.15
C THR A 96 -14.31 -23.86 -5.63
N TYR A 97 -15.08 -24.90 -5.93
CA TYR A 97 -15.23 -25.37 -7.31
C TYR A 97 -15.74 -24.27 -8.25
N GLN A 98 -16.74 -23.52 -7.81
CA GLN A 98 -17.40 -22.53 -8.65
C GLN A 98 -16.61 -21.26 -8.84
N THR A 99 -15.78 -20.90 -7.88
CA THR A 99 -15.06 -19.63 -7.90
C THR A 99 -13.55 -19.82 -7.82
N ARG A 100 -13.07 -21.01 -8.17
CA ARG A 100 -11.64 -21.31 -8.06
C ARG A 100 -10.81 -20.29 -8.81
N GLY A 101 -9.83 -19.73 -8.12
CA GLY A 101 -8.92 -18.76 -8.69
C GLY A 101 -9.37 -17.31 -8.56
N VAL A 102 -10.59 -17.08 -8.09
CA VAL A 102 -11.09 -15.72 -7.92
C VAL A 102 -10.48 -15.10 -6.67
N PHE A 103 -10.05 -13.85 -6.78
CA PHE A 103 -9.55 -13.10 -5.65
C PHE A 103 -10.70 -12.34 -4.95
N PRO A 104 -10.58 -12.09 -3.65
CA PRO A 104 -11.56 -11.25 -2.97
C PRO A 104 -11.46 -9.81 -3.48
N THR A 105 -12.53 -9.04 -3.27
CA THR A 105 -12.52 -7.61 -3.61
C THR A 105 -11.61 -6.83 -2.70
N SER A 106 -11.53 -7.24 -1.43
CA SER A 106 -10.75 -6.56 -0.41
C SER A 106 -10.44 -7.53 0.72
N PHE A 107 -9.55 -7.11 1.61
CA PHE A 107 -9.31 -7.87 2.84
C PHE A 107 -9.16 -6.91 4.01
N CYS A 108 -9.50 -7.42 5.18
CA CYS A 108 -9.54 -6.65 6.41
C CYS A 108 -8.17 -6.55 7.04
N LEU A 109 -7.90 -5.46 7.75
CA LEU A 109 -6.65 -5.29 8.47
C LEU A 109 -6.46 -6.32 9.57
N LEU A 110 -7.55 -6.91 10.04
CA LEU A 110 -7.51 -7.93 11.08
C LEU A 110 -7.35 -9.34 10.53
N TYR A 111 -7.12 -9.46 9.22
CA TYR A 111 -6.89 -10.77 8.61
C TYR A 111 -5.72 -11.47 9.28
N THR A 112 -5.91 -12.76 9.56
CA THR A 112 -4.86 -13.65 10.04
C THR A 112 -4.96 -14.97 9.30
N SER A 113 -3.86 -15.72 9.26
CA SER A 113 -3.87 -17.04 8.64
C SER A 113 -4.88 -17.96 9.33
N ASP A 114 -5.00 -17.85 10.65
CA ASP A 114 -5.92 -18.69 11.41
C ASP A 114 -7.37 -18.40 11.03
N ALA A 115 -7.71 -17.13 10.85
CA ALA A 115 -9.05 -16.75 10.42
C ALA A 115 -9.34 -17.25 9.02
N ALA A 116 -8.34 -17.26 8.16
CA ALA A 116 -8.52 -17.73 6.79
C ALA A 116 -8.70 -19.24 6.72
N ASP A 117 -8.14 -19.97 7.66
CA ASP A 117 -8.23 -21.43 7.69
C ASP A 117 -9.61 -21.89 8.21
N ASP A 118 -10.27 -21.05 8.95
CA ASP A 118 -11.61 -21.40 9.44
C ASP A 118 -12.65 -21.31 8.33
#